data_9df837fd58bbbfbf3b2d516c3a5d31a9
#
_entry.id   9df837fd58bbbfbf3b2d516c3a5d31a9
#
_cell.length_a   1.000
_cell.length_b   1.000
_cell.length_c   1.000
_cell.angle_alpha   90.00
_cell.angle_beta   90.00
_cell.angle_gamma   90.00
#
_symmetry.space_group_name_H-M   'P 1'
#
loop_
_entity.id
_entity.type
_entity.pdbx_description
1 polymer ?
#
loop_
_entity_poly.entity_id
_entity_poly.type
_entity_poly.pdbx_seq_one_letter_code
_entity_poly.pdbx_strand_id
1 'polypeptide(L)'
;MNAYKEETGKDVQILLLQNHGIFVAADTVEEIGVLFDGVIGKLEKQVKRTADVSDAVTPEKEQVAQKLSSMLGHAVEVVPAAEADNFVKDKTAAAPLLKPFTPDHIVYCGPYPLFVENIDEAKNAMDAFMAEHDKEPRLILVQGVGAFIM
;
A
#
# COMPACT_ATOMS: atom_id res chain seq x y z
N MET A 1 -4.59 29.02 3.40
CA MET A 1 -4.09 29.47 4.73
C MET A 1 -4.53 30.89 5.06
N ASN A 2 -4.36 31.86 4.15
CA ASN A 2 -4.76 33.26 4.45
C ASN A 2 -6.27 33.42 4.72
N ALA A 3 -7.14 32.80 3.91
CA ALA A 3 -8.59 32.84 4.14
C ALA A 3 -9.02 32.34 5.51
N TYR A 4 -8.41 31.26 6.01
CA TYR A 4 -8.68 30.74 7.35
C TYR A 4 -8.28 31.75 8.44
N LYS A 5 -7.13 32.41 8.29
CA LYS A 5 -6.67 33.43 9.24
C LYS A 5 -7.55 34.67 9.20
N GLU A 6 -8.01 35.08 8.02
CA GLU A 6 -8.94 36.20 7.86
C GLU A 6 -10.30 35.90 8.52
N GLU A 7 -10.80 34.68 8.40
CA GLU A 7 -12.08 34.26 8.96
C GLU A 7 -12.02 34.01 10.48
N THR A 8 -10.96 33.36 10.97
CA THR A 8 -10.88 32.89 12.37
C THR A 8 -9.98 33.72 13.26
N GLY A 9 -9.15 34.59 12.71
CA GLY A 9 -8.10 35.32 13.42
C GLY A 9 -6.93 34.47 13.90
N LYS A 10 -6.86 33.18 13.52
CA LYS A 10 -5.87 32.21 13.98
C LYS A 10 -5.05 31.66 12.82
N ASP A 11 -3.82 31.30 13.13
CA ASP A 11 -2.99 30.54 12.21
C ASP A 11 -3.44 29.08 12.13
N VAL A 12 -3.28 28.46 10.95
CA VAL A 12 -3.60 27.05 10.71
C VAL A 12 -2.57 26.20 11.46
N GLN A 13 -3.02 25.39 12.41
CA GLN A 13 -2.18 24.45 13.13
C GLN A 13 -2.25 23.02 12.57
N ILE A 14 -3.37 22.67 11.90
CA ILE A 14 -3.59 21.34 11.32
C ILE A 14 -4.02 21.51 9.87
N LEU A 15 -3.32 20.83 8.96
CA LEU A 15 -3.63 20.81 7.54
C LEU A 15 -3.67 19.36 7.05
N LEU A 16 -4.83 18.93 6.57
CA LEU A 16 -5.00 17.60 5.94
C LEU A 16 -4.87 17.76 4.43
N LEU A 17 -3.98 16.99 3.84
CA LEU A 17 -3.82 16.90 2.40
C LEU A 17 -4.39 15.58 1.87
N GLN A 18 -5.28 15.68 0.90
CA GLN A 18 -5.90 14.51 0.28
C GLN A 18 -4.83 13.59 -0.31
N ASN A 19 -4.91 12.29 -0.01
CA ASN A 19 -3.98 11.24 -0.47
C ASN A 19 -2.50 11.47 -0.11
N HIS A 20 -2.22 12.36 0.85
CA HIS A 20 -0.85 12.65 1.27
C HIS A 20 -0.67 12.42 2.77
N GLY A 21 -1.42 13.14 3.60
CA GLY A 21 -1.29 13.03 5.05
C GLY A 21 -1.67 14.31 5.79
N ILE A 22 -1.04 14.52 6.93
CA ILE A 22 -1.31 15.61 7.86
C ILE A 22 -0.04 16.43 8.11
N PHE A 23 -0.18 17.75 8.14
CA PHE A 23 0.80 18.66 8.70
C PHE A 23 0.25 19.25 9.99
N VAL A 24 1.09 19.27 11.02
CA VAL A 24 0.78 19.87 12.32
C VAL A 24 1.87 20.89 12.64
N ALA A 25 1.48 22.07 13.09
CA ALA A 25 2.37 23.14 13.47
C ALA A 25 1.94 23.74 14.80
N ALA A 26 2.91 23.97 15.71
CA ALA A 26 2.73 24.63 16.97
C ALA A 26 4.07 25.27 17.42
N ASP A 27 4.08 25.99 18.52
CA ASP A 27 5.27 26.68 19.02
C ASP A 27 6.24 25.73 19.74
N THR A 28 5.75 24.59 20.26
CA THR A 28 6.55 23.58 20.96
C THR A 28 6.30 22.16 20.43
N VAL A 29 7.27 21.28 20.64
CA VAL A 29 7.16 19.85 20.28
C VAL A 29 6.04 19.16 21.05
N GLU A 30 5.86 19.51 22.31
CA GLU A 30 4.82 19.00 23.19
C GLU A 30 3.42 19.34 22.66
N GLU A 31 3.21 20.58 22.21
CA GLU A 31 1.96 21.01 21.58
C GLU A 31 1.68 20.28 20.26
N ILE A 32 2.73 20.05 19.43
CA ILE A 32 2.60 19.24 18.23
C ILE A 32 2.10 17.84 18.57
N GLY A 33 2.68 17.20 19.60
CA GLY A 33 2.24 15.89 20.08
C GLY A 33 0.77 15.88 20.49
N VAL A 34 0.32 16.84 21.29
CA VAL A 34 -1.07 16.95 21.74
C VAL A 34 -2.04 17.14 20.56
N LEU A 35 -1.68 17.98 19.60
CA LEU A 35 -2.51 18.19 18.41
C LEU A 35 -2.60 16.93 17.53
N PHE A 36 -1.46 16.25 17.36
CA PHE A 36 -1.38 15.02 16.57
C PHE A 36 -2.22 13.91 17.20
N ASP A 37 -2.05 13.65 18.49
CA ASP A 37 -2.82 12.67 19.26
C ASP A 37 -4.33 12.98 19.22
N GLY A 38 -4.68 14.26 19.30
CA GLY A 38 -6.06 14.70 19.19
C GLY A 38 -6.70 14.40 17.83
N VAL A 39 -5.93 14.45 16.73
CA VAL A 39 -6.41 14.04 15.38
C VAL A 39 -6.51 12.53 15.31
N ILE A 40 -5.44 11.81 15.69
CA ILE A 40 -5.42 10.34 15.65
C ILE A 40 -6.56 9.76 16.46
N GLY A 41 -6.76 10.20 17.69
CA GLY A 41 -7.82 9.69 18.56
C GLY A 41 -9.25 9.98 18.04
N LYS A 42 -9.43 11.00 17.18
CA LYS A 42 -10.72 11.22 16.48
C LYS A 42 -10.88 10.26 15.29
N LEU A 43 -9.80 10.03 14.55
CA LEU A 43 -9.82 9.13 13.39
C LEU A 43 -10.01 7.67 13.82
N GLU A 44 -9.34 7.22 14.88
CA GLU A 44 -9.47 5.88 15.43
C GLU A 44 -10.93 5.52 15.78
N LYS A 45 -11.69 6.48 16.30
CA LYS A 45 -13.12 6.30 16.60
C LYS A 45 -13.99 6.08 15.36
N GLN A 46 -13.49 6.42 14.18
CA GLN A 46 -14.18 6.24 12.90
C GLN A 46 -13.73 4.97 12.16
N VAL A 47 -12.68 4.29 12.63
CA VAL A 47 -12.20 3.05 12.04
C VAL A 47 -13.27 1.97 12.24
N LYS A 48 -13.80 1.48 11.12
CA LYS A 48 -14.85 0.44 11.14
C LYS A 48 -14.26 -0.98 11.10
N ARG A 49 -13.03 -1.12 10.60
CA ARG A 49 -12.34 -2.39 10.46
C ARG A 49 -10.84 -2.18 10.55
N THR A 50 -10.16 -3.03 11.30
CA THR A 50 -8.70 -3.10 11.35
C THR A 50 -8.22 -4.13 10.31
N ALA A 51 -7.13 -3.83 9.64
CA ALA A 51 -6.49 -4.79 8.73
C ALA A 51 -5.95 -6.00 9.53
N ASP A 52 -6.10 -7.19 8.97
CA ASP A 52 -5.51 -8.40 9.54
C ASP A 52 -4.05 -8.53 9.09
N VAL A 53 -3.13 -8.14 9.98
CA VAL A 53 -1.69 -8.22 9.75
C VAL A 53 -1.05 -9.48 10.34
N SER A 54 -1.87 -10.45 10.77
CA SER A 54 -1.36 -11.73 11.24
C SER A 54 -0.60 -12.45 10.13
N ASP A 55 0.37 -13.29 10.54
CA ASP A 55 1.17 -14.07 9.60
C ASP A 55 0.29 -15.09 8.85
N ALA A 56 0.31 -15.01 7.54
CA ALA A 56 -0.42 -15.89 6.62
C ALA A 56 0.49 -16.60 5.62
N VAL A 57 1.77 -16.77 5.95
CA VAL A 57 2.70 -17.58 5.17
C VAL A 57 2.28 -19.05 5.25
N THR A 58 2.16 -19.68 4.09
CA THR A 58 1.82 -21.11 3.98
C THR A 58 2.82 -21.81 3.07
N PRO A 59 2.99 -23.14 3.21
CA PRO A 59 3.86 -23.89 2.29
C PRO A 59 3.50 -23.72 0.82
N GLU A 60 2.22 -23.53 0.49
CA GLU A 60 1.76 -23.26 -0.88
C GLU A 60 2.29 -21.91 -1.37
N LYS A 61 2.15 -20.84 -0.57
CA LYS A 61 2.68 -19.52 -0.92
C LYS A 61 4.19 -19.53 -1.08
N GLU A 62 4.92 -20.26 -0.22
CA GLU A 62 6.37 -20.42 -0.35
C GLU A 62 6.77 -21.14 -1.65
N GLN A 63 6.05 -22.20 -2.03
CA GLN A 63 6.27 -22.88 -3.30
C GLN A 63 6.02 -21.95 -4.51
N VAL A 64 4.97 -21.12 -4.44
CA VAL A 64 4.67 -20.12 -5.47
C VAL A 64 5.78 -19.05 -5.53
N ALA A 65 6.28 -18.58 -4.38
CA ALA A 65 7.42 -17.66 -4.34
C ALA A 65 8.67 -18.24 -4.99
N GLN A 66 9.00 -19.52 -4.69
CA GLN A 66 10.12 -20.21 -5.33
C GLN A 66 9.94 -20.37 -6.84
N LYS A 67 8.72 -20.70 -7.29
CA LYS A 67 8.38 -20.79 -8.71
C LYS A 67 8.53 -19.45 -9.40
N LEU A 68 7.99 -18.38 -8.82
CA LEU A 68 8.16 -17.01 -9.33
C LEU A 68 9.65 -16.63 -9.40
N SER A 69 10.42 -16.89 -8.35
CA SER A 69 11.86 -16.63 -8.33
C SER A 69 12.58 -17.32 -9.48
N SER A 70 12.25 -18.60 -9.74
CA SER A 70 12.86 -19.36 -10.83
C SER A 70 12.44 -18.85 -12.21
N MET A 71 11.19 -18.42 -12.38
CA MET A 71 10.67 -17.93 -13.67
C MET A 71 11.14 -16.53 -14.01
N LEU A 72 11.28 -15.65 -12.99
CA LEU A 72 11.59 -14.24 -13.17
C LEU A 72 13.09 -13.94 -13.03
N GLY A 73 13.87 -14.86 -12.42
CA GLY A 73 15.29 -14.66 -12.19
C GLY A 73 15.64 -13.70 -11.04
N HIS A 74 14.66 -13.42 -10.17
CA HIS A 74 14.79 -12.54 -8.99
C HIS A 74 14.37 -13.26 -7.72
N ALA A 75 14.87 -12.82 -6.57
CA ALA A 75 14.36 -13.28 -5.29
C ALA A 75 12.94 -12.76 -5.11
N VAL A 76 12.01 -13.66 -4.79
CA VAL A 76 10.61 -13.33 -4.53
C VAL A 76 10.22 -13.91 -3.16
N GLU A 77 9.63 -13.07 -2.31
CA GLU A 77 9.24 -13.42 -0.96
C GLU A 77 7.74 -13.24 -0.75
N VAL A 78 7.15 -14.04 0.14
CA VAL A 78 5.73 -13.92 0.49
C VAL A 78 5.50 -12.70 1.36
N VAL A 79 4.46 -11.91 1.07
CA VAL A 79 3.96 -10.88 2.00
C VAL A 79 3.22 -11.58 3.14
N PRO A 80 3.70 -11.48 4.39
CA PRO A 80 3.18 -12.30 5.49
C PRO A 80 1.91 -11.74 6.15
N ALA A 81 1.09 -10.96 5.43
CA ALA A 81 -0.10 -10.33 5.98
C ALA A 81 -1.38 -10.99 5.44
N ALA A 82 -2.21 -11.53 6.33
CA ALA A 82 -3.47 -12.18 5.98
C ALA A 82 -4.44 -11.24 5.22
N GLU A 83 -4.37 -9.93 5.50
CA GLU A 83 -5.16 -8.93 4.79
C GLU A 83 -4.92 -8.96 3.27
N ALA A 84 -3.70 -9.29 2.83
CA ALA A 84 -3.36 -9.35 1.41
C ALA A 84 -4.22 -10.36 0.63
N ASP A 85 -4.64 -11.44 1.28
CA ASP A 85 -5.46 -12.50 0.67
C ASP A 85 -6.85 -11.99 0.23
N ASN A 86 -7.34 -10.92 0.87
CA ASN A 86 -8.59 -10.30 0.49
C ASN A 86 -8.54 -9.61 -0.89
N PHE A 87 -7.35 -9.18 -1.30
CA PHE A 87 -7.13 -8.42 -2.53
C PHE A 87 -6.69 -9.30 -3.72
N VAL A 88 -6.41 -10.57 -3.50
CA VAL A 88 -5.95 -11.47 -4.58
C VAL A 88 -7.01 -12.46 -5.06
N LYS A 89 -8.25 -12.35 -4.58
CA LYS A 89 -9.36 -13.23 -4.98
C LYS A 89 -9.61 -13.18 -6.49
N ASP A 90 -9.64 -11.98 -7.03
CA ASP A 90 -9.80 -11.69 -8.44
C ASP A 90 -9.34 -10.25 -8.73
N LYS A 91 -9.33 -9.86 -10.00
CA LYS A 91 -8.90 -8.53 -10.45
C LYS A 91 -9.80 -7.40 -9.90
N THR A 92 -11.06 -7.67 -9.61
CA THR A 92 -11.98 -6.70 -9.01
C THR A 92 -11.59 -6.42 -7.56
N ALA A 93 -11.30 -7.46 -6.79
CA ALA A 93 -10.80 -7.33 -5.42
C ALA A 93 -9.44 -6.62 -5.38
N ALA A 94 -8.57 -6.86 -6.38
CA ALA A 94 -7.27 -6.20 -6.50
C ALA A 94 -7.35 -4.72 -6.92
N ALA A 95 -8.44 -4.29 -7.55
CA ALA A 95 -8.57 -2.96 -8.16
C ALA A 95 -8.14 -1.78 -7.27
N PRO A 96 -8.43 -1.76 -5.95
CA PRO A 96 -7.94 -0.71 -5.06
C PRO A 96 -6.41 -0.60 -4.97
N LEU A 97 -5.68 -1.71 -5.14
CA LEU A 97 -4.23 -1.78 -5.06
C LEU A 97 -3.54 -1.52 -6.42
N LEU A 98 -4.28 -1.62 -7.53
CA LEU A 98 -3.73 -1.44 -8.87
C LEU A 98 -3.43 0.01 -9.23
N LYS A 99 -3.62 0.94 -8.30
CA LYS A 99 -3.29 2.36 -8.44
C LYS A 99 -2.67 2.88 -7.15
N PRO A 100 -1.70 3.80 -7.23
CA PRO A 100 -1.10 4.39 -6.04
C PRO A 100 -2.14 5.26 -5.32
N PHE A 101 -2.18 5.20 -3.99
CA PHE A 101 -3.10 5.98 -3.17
C PHE A 101 -2.39 6.91 -2.17
N THR A 102 -1.09 6.74 -1.97
CA THR A 102 -0.24 7.65 -1.18
C THR A 102 1.12 7.82 -1.84
N PRO A 103 1.87 8.91 -1.54
CA PRO A 103 3.26 9.04 -1.97
C PRO A 103 4.14 7.87 -1.48
N ASP A 104 3.95 7.42 -0.25
CA ASP A 104 4.70 6.30 0.31
C ASP A 104 4.45 5.00 -0.46
N HIS A 105 3.22 4.76 -0.92
CA HIS A 105 2.94 3.64 -1.80
C HIS A 105 3.84 3.66 -3.04
N ILE A 106 3.97 4.82 -3.70
CA ILE A 106 4.82 4.97 -4.91
C ILE A 106 6.29 4.71 -4.58
N VAL A 107 6.76 5.22 -3.44
CA VAL A 107 8.17 5.13 -3.02
C VAL A 107 8.55 3.69 -2.67
N TYR A 108 7.72 3.01 -1.86
CA TYR A 108 8.07 1.70 -1.29
C TYR A 108 7.57 0.53 -2.12
N CYS A 109 6.36 0.61 -2.68
CA CYS A 109 5.76 -0.50 -3.44
C CYS A 109 5.84 -0.32 -4.96
N GLY A 110 6.25 0.88 -5.42
CA GLY A 110 6.12 1.26 -6.83
C GLY A 110 4.68 1.70 -7.16
N PRO A 111 4.49 2.40 -8.30
CA PRO A 111 3.19 2.95 -8.65
C PRO A 111 2.14 1.90 -9.00
N TYR A 112 2.59 0.75 -9.50
CA TYR A 112 1.71 -0.32 -9.96
C TYR A 112 2.23 -1.69 -9.51
N PRO A 113 1.39 -2.56 -8.96
CA PRO A 113 1.71 -3.98 -8.78
C PRO A 113 1.48 -4.75 -10.07
N LEU A 114 2.17 -5.86 -10.24
CA LEU A 114 1.86 -6.85 -11.26
C LEU A 114 0.75 -7.78 -10.77
N PHE A 115 -0.36 -7.88 -11.49
CA PHE A 115 -1.41 -8.86 -11.22
C PHE A 115 -1.26 -10.05 -12.15
N VAL A 116 -1.16 -11.25 -11.58
CA VAL A 116 -0.98 -12.53 -12.29
C VAL A 116 -2.20 -13.40 -12.05
N GLU A 117 -2.98 -13.65 -13.10
CA GLU A 117 -4.17 -14.51 -13.03
C GLU A 117 -3.79 -15.99 -13.04
N ASN A 118 -2.76 -16.35 -13.78
CA ASN A 118 -2.25 -17.72 -13.88
C ASN A 118 -0.73 -17.70 -13.67
N ILE A 119 -0.26 -18.42 -12.67
CA ILE A 119 1.17 -18.49 -12.32
C ILE A 119 2.05 -18.95 -13.49
N ASP A 120 1.55 -19.83 -14.36
CA ASP A 120 2.32 -20.33 -15.50
C ASP A 120 2.57 -19.24 -16.55
N GLU A 121 1.80 -18.16 -16.52
CA GLU A 121 1.92 -17.01 -17.42
C GLU A 121 2.69 -15.84 -16.78
N ALA A 122 3.22 -16.00 -15.56
CA ALA A 122 3.89 -14.93 -14.80
C ALA A 122 5.01 -14.27 -15.62
N LYS A 123 5.78 -15.03 -16.40
CA LYS A 123 6.85 -14.48 -17.25
C LYS A 123 6.28 -13.57 -18.34
N ASN A 124 5.24 -13.98 -19.04
CA ASN A 124 4.59 -13.18 -20.08
C ASN A 124 3.95 -11.91 -19.47
N ALA A 125 3.33 -12.05 -18.29
CA ALA A 125 2.75 -10.92 -17.56
C ALA A 125 3.83 -9.90 -17.13
N MET A 126 5.00 -10.38 -16.70
CA MET A 126 6.16 -9.54 -16.37
C MET A 126 6.67 -8.81 -17.62
N ASP A 127 6.86 -9.50 -18.73
CA ASP A 127 7.36 -8.90 -19.96
C ASP A 127 6.39 -7.82 -20.48
N ALA A 128 5.09 -8.05 -20.40
CA ALA A 128 4.06 -7.06 -20.74
C ALA A 128 4.08 -5.85 -19.80
N PHE A 129 4.21 -6.10 -18.49
CA PHE A 129 4.34 -5.04 -17.47
C PHE A 129 5.56 -4.16 -17.72
N MET A 130 6.71 -4.77 -17.98
CA MET A 130 7.95 -4.06 -18.31
C MET A 130 7.82 -3.22 -19.57
N ALA A 131 7.15 -3.74 -20.60
CA ALA A 131 6.91 -3.00 -21.85
C ALA A 131 5.99 -1.79 -21.65
N GLU A 132 5.02 -1.86 -20.71
CA GLU A 132 4.09 -0.78 -20.41
C GLU A 132 4.71 0.29 -19.48
N HIS A 133 5.47 -0.13 -18.47
CA HIS A 133 5.88 0.75 -17.37
C HIS A 133 7.37 1.12 -17.37
N ASP A 134 8.18 0.46 -18.20
CA ASP A 134 9.65 0.62 -18.26
C ASP A 134 10.35 0.44 -16.89
N LYS A 135 9.72 -0.38 -16.03
CA LYS A 135 10.21 -0.70 -14.67
C LYS A 135 9.67 -2.04 -14.22
N GLU A 136 10.46 -2.72 -13.40
CA GLU A 136 10.02 -3.92 -12.70
C GLU A 136 9.00 -3.58 -11.59
N PRO A 137 7.97 -4.42 -11.39
CA PRO A 137 7.07 -4.29 -10.24
C PRO A 137 7.82 -4.69 -8.97
N ARG A 138 7.55 -4.03 -7.87
CA ARG A 138 8.01 -4.45 -6.55
C ARG A 138 7.05 -5.39 -5.84
N LEU A 139 5.79 -5.36 -6.25
CA LEU A 139 4.70 -6.14 -5.69
C LEU A 139 4.06 -6.98 -6.79
N ILE A 140 3.93 -8.28 -6.55
CA ILE A 140 3.22 -9.22 -7.41
C ILE A 140 2.01 -9.74 -6.66
N LEU A 141 0.83 -9.65 -7.27
CA LEU A 141 -0.42 -10.21 -6.76
C LEU A 141 -0.76 -11.45 -7.61
N VAL A 142 -0.76 -12.63 -7.00
CA VAL A 142 -1.12 -13.89 -7.69
C VAL A 142 -2.54 -14.27 -7.29
N GLN A 143 -3.43 -14.35 -8.28
CA GLN A 143 -4.84 -14.61 -8.07
C GLN A 143 -5.07 -15.92 -7.29
N GLY A 144 -5.87 -15.82 -6.23
CA GLY A 144 -6.24 -16.96 -5.40
C GLY A 144 -5.13 -17.50 -4.50
N VAL A 145 -3.91 -16.90 -4.52
CA VAL A 145 -2.76 -17.39 -3.77
C VAL A 145 -2.31 -16.37 -2.72
N GLY A 146 -1.86 -15.19 -3.15
CA GLY A 146 -1.31 -14.22 -2.21
C GLY A 146 -0.56 -13.06 -2.88
N ALA A 147 0.07 -12.23 -2.05
CA ALA A 147 0.94 -11.15 -2.48
C ALA A 147 2.42 -11.50 -2.23
N PHE A 148 3.28 -11.01 -3.11
CA PHE A 148 4.71 -11.31 -3.12
C PHE A 148 5.51 -10.04 -3.42
N ILE A 149 6.69 -9.92 -2.83
CA ILE A 149 7.63 -8.82 -3.05
C ILE A 149 8.88 -9.33 -3.78
N MET A 150 9.44 -8.46 -4.64
CA MET A 150 10.71 -8.65 -5.33
C MET A 150 11.79 -7.75 -4.75
#